data_bf7dafc091a8a513fe374bdf2ba81a2f
#
_entry.id   bf7dafc091a8a513fe374bdf2ba81a2f
#
_cell.length_a   1.000
_cell.length_b   1.000
_cell.length_c   1.000
_cell.angle_alpha   90.00
_cell.angle_beta   90.00
_cell.angle_gamma   90.00
#
_symmetry.space_group_name_H-M   'P 1'
#
loop_
_entity.id
_entity.type
_entity.pdbx_description
1 polymer ?
#
loop_
_entity_poly.entity_id
_entity_poly.type
_entity_poly.pdbx_seq_one_letter_code
_entity_poly.pdbx_strand_id
1 'polypeptide(L)'
;MTEQRLLTPDEFEAALRAKGAFYHIHHPYHIAMHNGEATREQIQGWVANRFYYQTSIPIKDAAIMANCPHPEVRRQWVQRILDHDGYDGSEGGIEAWLRLGEAVGLSRESLLSEERVLPGVRFAVDAYVXXXXXXXXXXXXPPRLLGRGRVQFADRALRPADPPGAPRQLAAALHLD
;
A
#
# COMPACT_ATOMS: atom_id res chain seq x y z
N MET A 1 16.21 28.41 -21.68
CA MET A 1 15.09 27.52 -21.29
C MET A 1 15.33 26.18 -22.01
N THR A 2 15.79 25.18 -21.27
CA THR A 2 16.02 23.84 -21.84
C THR A 2 14.65 23.19 -22.06
N GLU A 3 14.34 22.93 -23.30
CA GLU A 3 13.13 22.21 -23.70
C GLU A 3 13.19 20.79 -23.10
N GLN A 4 12.35 20.51 -22.10
CA GLN A 4 12.28 19.16 -21.52
C GLN A 4 11.64 18.22 -22.52
N ARG A 5 12.46 17.36 -23.13
CA ARG A 5 11.98 16.30 -24.03
C ARG A 5 11.07 15.34 -23.24
N LEU A 6 9.89 15.10 -23.77
CA LEU A 6 8.98 14.10 -23.19
C LEU A 6 9.56 12.70 -23.43
N LEU A 7 9.51 11.86 -22.42
CA LEU A 7 9.94 10.47 -22.53
C LEU A 7 8.93 9.66 -23.35
N THR A 8 9.43 8.73 -24.14
CA THR A 8 8.58 7.71 -24.75
C THR A 8 8.03 6.78 -23.63
N PRO A 9 6.97 6.00 -23.91
CA PRO A 9 6.46 5.05 -22.91
C PRO A 9 7.53 4.09 -22.38
N ASP A 10 8.39 3.57 -23.26
CA ASP A 10 9.44 2.63 -22.86
C ASP A 10 10.51 3.31 -22.00
N GLU A 11 10.91 4.54 -22.37
CA GLU A 11 11.84 5.33 -21.57
C GLU A 11 11.25 5.66 -20.21
N PHE A 12 9.96 5.98 -20.15
CA PHE A 12 9.26 6.27 -18.89
C PHE A 12 9.24 5.01 -18.01
N GLU A 13 8.89 3.85 -18.58
CA GLU A 13 8.88 2.60 -17.83
C GLU A 13 10.27 2.27 -17.30
N ALA A 14 11.32 2.43 -18.14
CA ALA A 14 12.70 2.19 -17.71
C ALA A 14 13.10 3.12 -16.56
N ALA A 15 12.71 4.40 -16.64
CA ALA A 15 12.99 5.37 -15.58
C ALA A 15 12.27 5.01 -14.27
N LEU A 16 11.02 4.52 -14.35
CA LEU A 16 10.28 4.04 -13.18
C LEU A 16 10.96 2.82 -12.55
N ARG A 17 11.35 1.84 -13.37
CA ARG A 17 12.03 0.65 -12.87
C ARG A 17 13.35 0.98 -12.18
N ALA A 18 14.08 1.96 -12.72
CA ALA A 18 15.33 2.42 -12.10
C ALA A 18 15.10 2.99 -10.69
N LYS A 19 13.90 3.54 -10.40
CA LYS A 19 13.55 4.01 -9.06
C LYS A 19 13.43 2.86 -8.04
N GLY A 20 13.35 1.62 -8.49
CA GLY A 20 13.37 0.45 -7.61
C GLY A 20 14.59 0.39 -6.70
N ALA A 21 15.71 1.02 -7.11
CA ALA A 21 16.91 1.08 -6.27
C ALA A 21 16.67 1.84 -4.96
N PHE A 22 15.64 2.69 -4.90
CA PHE A 22 15.29 3.44 -3.69
C PHE A 22 14.23 2.74 -2.84
N TYR A 23 13.84 1.53 -3.22
CA TYR A 23 12.79 0.81 -2.51
C TYR A 23 13.29 0.32 -1.15
N HIS A 24 12.41 0.27 -0.19
CA HIS A 24 12.74 0.02 1.22
C HIS A 24 13.16 -1.43 1.52
N ILE A 25 13.07 -2.35 0.56
CA ILE A 25 13.38 -3.77 0.80
C ILE A 25 14.83 -4.01 1.29
N HIS A 26 15.73 -3.06 0.99
CA HIS A 26 17.12 -3.14 1.45
C HIS A 26 17.36 -2.42 2.79
N HIS A 27 16.33 -1.81 3.36
CA HIS A 27 16.45 -1.09 4.63
C HIS A 27 16.69 -2.07 5.79
N PRO A 28 17.63 -1.80 6.71
CA PRO A 28 17.91 -2.74 7.82
C PRO A 28 16.67 -3.16 8.61
N TYR A 29 15.73 -2.27 8.83
CA TYR A 29 14.48 -2.59 9.52
C TYR A 29 13.68 -3.65 8.74
N HIS A 30 13.59 -3.50 7.41
CA HIS A 30 12.86 -4.44 6.58
C HIS A 30 13.50 -5.84 6.66
N ILE A 31 14.84 -5.87 6.60
CA ILE A 31 15.62 -7.11 6.72
C ILE A 31 15.38 -7.75 8.09
N ALA A 32 15.47 -6.96 9.17
CA ALA A 32 15.25 -7.47 10.53
C ALA A 32 13.83 -8.03 10.70
N MET A 33 12.83 -7.38 10.10
CA MET A 33 11.45 -7.86 10.15
C MET A 33 11.30 -9.19 9.42
N HIS A 34 11.92 -9.35 8.23
CA HIS A 34 11.92 -10.61 7.49
C HIS A 34 12.62 -11.75 8.25
N ASN A 35 13.69 -11.42 8.96
CA ASN A 35 14.43 -12.39 9.73
C ASN A 35 13.76 -12.77 11.06
N GLY A 36 12.67 -12.07 11.42
CA GLY A 36 12.02 -12.27 12.71
C GLY A 36 12.78 -11.65 13.87
N GLU A 37 13.65 -10.68 13.60
CA GLU A 37 14.50 -10.01 14.58
C GLU A 37 13.89 -8.71 15.12
N ALA A 38 12.80 -8.23 14.50
CA ALA A 38 12.14 -6.99 14.93
C ALA A 38 11.46 -7.20 16.29
N THR A 39 11.63 -6.25 17.21
CA THR A 39 10.97 -6.31 18.51
C THR A 39 9.47 -6.05 18.35
N ARG A 40 8.70 -6.43 19.36
CA ARG A 40 7.24 -6.18 19.39
C ARG A 40 6.94 -4.70 19.19
N GLU A 41 7.67 -3.82 19.86
CA GLU A 41 7.47 -2.36 19.76
C GLU A 41 7.75 -1.86 18.35
N GLN A 42 8.78 -2.40 17.72
CA GLN A 42 9.12 -2.06 16.33
C GLN A 42 8.00 -2.49 15.38
N ILE A 43 7.45 -3.69 15.58
CA ILE A 43 6.34 -4.20 14.76
C ILE A 43 5.10 -3.34 15.00
N GLN A 44 4.78 -3.02 16.27
CA GLN A 44 3.64 -2.14 16.59
C GLN A 44 3.78 -0.77 15.90
N GLY A 45 4.96 -0.17 15.98
CA GLY A 45 5.24 1.10 15.31
C GLY A 45 5.04 1.01 13.80
N TRP A 46 5.54 -0.06 13.20
CA TRP A 46 5.38 -0.29 11.76
C TRP A 46 3.90 -0.47 11.40
N VAL A 47 3.16 -1.31 12.13
CA VAL A 47 1.73 -1.55 11.86
C VAL A 47 0.95 -0.25 11.94
N ALA A 48 1.15 0.56 12.99
CA ALA A 48 0.41 1.81 13.16
C ALA A 48 0.67 2.78 12.00
N ASN A 49 1.93 2.91 11.60
CA ASN A 49 2.32 3.82 10.52
C ASN A 49 1.88 3.30 9.14
N ARG A 50 1.97 1.98 8.94
CA ARG A 50 1.53 1.36 7.69
C ARG A 50 0.01 1.40 7.56
N PHE A 51 -0.72 1.26 8.66
CA PHE A 51 -2.18 1.35 8.68
C PHE A 51 -2.66 2.69 8.12
N TYR A 52 -2.02 3.77 8.51
CA TYR A 52 -2.35 5.11 7.99
C TYR A 52 -2.28 5.15 6.45
N TYR A 53 -1.23 4.55 5.90
CA TYR A 53 -1.14 4.45 4.43
C TYR A 53 -2.23 3.54 3.85
N GLN A 54 -2.56 2.44 4.53
CA GLN A 54 -3.58 1.51 4.02
C GLN A 54 -4.95 2.19 3.91
N THR A 55 -5.34 2.99 4.92
CA THR A 55 -6.61 3.72 4.86
C THR A 55 -6.63 4.79 3.77
N SER A 56 -5.47 5.28 3.36
CA SER A 56 -5.33 6.29 2.30
C SER A 56 -5.41 5.69 0.90
N ILE A 57 -5.22 4.36 0.75
CA ILE A 57 -5.18 3.72 -0.58
C ILE A 57 -6.52 3.86 -1.32
N PRO A 58 -7.69 3.53 -0.74
CA PRO A 58 -8.95 3.68 -1.46
C PRO A 58 -9.23 5.12 -1.87
N ILE A 59 -8.88 6.08 -1.01
CA ILE A 59 -9.05 7.52 -1.29
C ILE A 59 -8.21 7.91 -2.51
N LYS A 60 -6.95 7.52 -2.52
CA LYS A 60 -6.04 7.77 -3.64
C LYS A 60 -6.53 7.09 -4.92
N ASP A 61 -6.97 5.83 -4.81
CA ASP A 61 -7.42 5.05 -5.96
C ASP A 61 -8.73 5.65 -6.55
N ALA A 62 -9.64 6.13 -5.70
CA ALA A 62 -10.83 6.85 -6.13
C ALA A 62 -10.46 8.14 -6.88
N ALA A 63 -9.45 8.88 -6.40
CA ALA A 63 -8.97 10.09 -7.08
C ALA A 63 -8.38 9.74 -8.46
N ILE A 64 -7.65 8.64 -8.57
CA ILE A 64 -7.14 8.16 -9.87
C ILE A 64 -8.31 7.85 -10.82
N MET A 65 -9.35 7.15 -10.33
CA MET A 65 -10.52 6.80 -11.13
C MET A 65 -11.29 8.03 -11.59
N ALA A 66 -11.43 9.03 -10.70
CA ALA A 66 -12.14 10.26 -11.03
C ALA A 66 -11.49 11.00 -12.21
N ASN A 67 -10.17 10.83 -12.37
CA ASN A 67 -9.42 11.50 -13.43
C ASN A 67 -9.15 10.60 -14.65
N CYS A 68 -9.65 9.36 -14.64
CA CYS A 68 -9.39 8.41 -15.73
C CYS A 68 -10.59 8.30 -16.67
N PRO A 69 -10.44 8.70 -17.95
CA PRO A 69 -11.55 8.59 -18.90
C PRO A 69 -11.81 7.19 -19.43
N HIS A 70 -10.93 6.23 -19.14
CA HIS A 70 -10.95 4.88 -19.73
C HIS A 70 -11.71 3.89 -18.85
N PRO A 71 -12.93 3.44 -19.24
CA PRO A 71 -13.72 2.53 -18.41
C PRO A 71 -13.03 1.21 -18.10
N GLU A 72 -12.27 0.68 -19.06
CA GLU A 72 -11.54 -0.58 -18.91
C GLU A 72 -10.45 -0.49 -17.82
N VAL A 73 -9.86 0.70 -17.66
CA VAL A 73 -8.89 0.96 -16.59
C VAL A 73 -9.62 1.11 -15.25
N ARG A 74 -10.73 1.90 -15.24
CA ARG A 74 -11.49 2.11 -14.00
C ARG A 74 -12.02 0.80 -13.42
N ARG A 75 -12.43 -0.17 -14.26
CA ARG A 75 -12.89 -1.49 -13.78
C ARG A 75 -11.83 -2.22 -12.95
N GLN A 76 -10.55 -2.05 -13.31
CA GLN A 76 -9.45 -2.66 -12.54
C GLN A 76 -9.24 -1.93 -11.21
N TRP A 77 -9.35 -0.61 -11.20
CA TRP A 77 -9.16 0.19 -9.99
C TRP A 77 -10.29 0.03 -8.98
N VAL A 78 -11.53 -0.18 -9.45
CA VAL A 78 -12.69 -0.45 -8.57
C VAL A 78 -12.38 -1.67 -7.69
N GLN A 79 -11.83 -2.73 -8.30
CA GLN A 79 -11.51 -3.94 -7.54
C GLN A 79 -10.56 -3.64 -6.37
N ARG A 80 -9.57 -2.77 -6.58
CA ARG A 80 -8.63 -2.40 -5.52
C ARG A 80 -9.33 -1.69 -4.35
N ILE A 81 -10.32 -0.87 -4.63
CA ILE A 81 -11.11 -0.22 -3.56
C ILE A 81 -11.89 -1.28 -2.78
N LEU A 82 -12.56 -2.19 -3.48
CA LEU A 82 -13.30 -3.28 -2.85
C LEU A 82 -12.37 -4.18 -2.01
N ASP A 83 -11.16 -4.44 -2.51
CA ASP A 83 -10.17 -5.25 -1.79
C ASP A 83 -9.74 -4.58 -0.47
N HIS A 84 -9.72 -3.24 -0.41
CA HIS A 84 -9.30 -2.51 0.80
C HIS A 84 -10.48 -2.22 1.73
N ASP A 85 -11.54 -1.62 1.21
CA ASP A 85 -12.69 -1.19 2.02
C ASP A 85 -13.64 -2.34 2.33
N GLY A 86 -13.62 -3.38 1.52
CA GLY A 86 -14.58 -4.47 1.63
C GLY A 86 -15.84 -4.22 0.81
N TYR A 87 -16.73 -5.18 0.86
CA TYR A 87 -18.05 -5.14 0.21
C TYR A 87 -18.93 -6.15 0.90
N ASP A 88 -20.19 -6.24 0.51
CA ASP A 88 -21.13 -7.18 1.11
C ASP A 88 -20.59 -8.61 1.00
N GLY A 89 -20.26 -9.21 2.13
CA GLY A 89 -19.66 -10.55 2.20
C GLY A 89 -18.13 -10.58 2.35
N SER A 90 -17.48 -9.40 2.38
CA SER A 90 -16.01 -9.32 2.59
C SER A 90 -15.65 -8.09 3.40
N GLU A 91 -14.89 -8.29 4.45
CA GLU A 91 -14.52 -7.18 5.37
C GLU A 91 -13.40 -6.29 4.84
N GLY A 92 -12.68 -6.74 3.83
CA GLY A 92 -11.62 -5.95 3.20
C GLY A 92 -10.28 -5.93 3.94
N GLY A 93 -9.28 -5.39 3.26
CA GLY A 93 -7.91 -5.35 3.76
C GLY A 93 -7.71 -4.41 4.95
N ILE A 94 -8.49 -3.33 5.04
CA ILE A 94 -8.38 -2.39 6.17
C ILE A 94 -8.75 -3.12 7.47
N GLU A 95 -9.80 -3.94 7.45
CA GLU A 95 -10.17 -4.75 8.61
C GLU A 95 -9.07 -5.76 8.95
N ALA A 96 -8.46 -6.38 7.94
CA ALA A 96 -7.34 -7.30 8.18
C ALA A 96 -6.16 -6.58 8.86
N TRP A 97 -5.89 -5.32 8.50
CA TRP A 97 -4.86 -4.51 9.16
C TRP A 97 -5.20 -4.18 10.61
N LEU A 98 -6.48 -3.92 10.92
CA LEU A 98 -6.93 -3.71 12.31
C LEU A 98 -6.69 -4.98 13.13
N ARG A 99 -7.06 -6.15 12.60
CA ARG A 99 -6.81 -7.43 13.26
C ARG A 99 -5.31 -7.71 13.46
N LEU A 100 -4.49 -7.35 12.48
CA LEU A 100 -3.03 -7.47 12.64
C LEU A 100 -2.54 -6.59 13.78
N GLY A 101 -3.07 -5.36 13.88
CA GLY A 101 -2.73 -4.47 15.00
C GLY A 101 -3.10 -5.09 16.35
N GLU A 102 -4.31 -5.65 16.45
CA GLU A 102 -4.76 -6.35 17.67
C GLU A 102 -3.84 -7.54 18.00
N ALA A 103 -3.46 -8.31 16.99
CA ALA A 103 -2.58 -9.47 17.16
C ALA A 103 -1.21 -9.09 17.71
N VAL A 104 -0.70 -7.89 17.37
CA VAL A 104 0.58 -7.42 17.91
C VAL A 104 0.41 -6.58 19.20
N GLY A 105 -0.84 -6.43 19.68
CA GLY A 105 -1.12 -5.80 20.98
C GLY A 105 -1.43 -4.31 20.92
N LEU A 106 -1.88 -3.81 19.75
CA LEU A 106 -2.45 -2.46 19.64
C LEU A 106 -3.97 -2.55 19.77
N SER A 107 -4.61 -1.53 20.35
CA SER A 107 -6.07 -1.46 20.33
C SER A 107 -6.54 -0.87 18.98
N ARG A 108 -7.75 -1.26 18.56
CA ARG A 108 -8.39 -0.68 17.37
C ARG A 108 -8.50 0.84 17.52
N GLU A 109 -8.87 1.30 18.71
CA GLU A 109 -9.00 2.72 19.01
C GLU A 109 -7.68 3.46 18.76
N SER A 110 -6.56 2.90 19.22
CA SER A 110 -5.22 3.49 19.02
C SER A 110 -4.85 3.58 17.54
N LEU A 111 -5.24 2.58 16.74
CA LEU A 111 -5.00 2.61 15.29
C LEU A 111 -5.88 3.65 14.60
N LEU A 112 -7.17 3.68 14.95
CA LEU A 112 -8.14 4.57 14.33
C LEU A 112 -7.93 6.04 14.72
N SER A 113 -7.39 6.32 15.92
CA SER A 113 -7.07 7.68 16.34
C SER A 113 -5.81 8.23 15.68
N GLU A 114 -5.01 7.36 15.07
CA GLU A 114 -3.76 7.72 14.37
C GLU A 114 -2.73 8.39 15.30
N GLU A 115 -2.87 8.24 16.62
CA GLU A 115 -2.02 8.89 17.63
C GLU A 115 -0.55 8.46 17.51
N ARG A 116 -0.30 7.27 16.94
CA ARG A 116 1.05 6.71 16.80
C ARG A 116 1.65 6.93 15.41
N VAL A 117 0.95 7.70 14.55
CA VAL A 117 1.46 7.99 13.19
C VAL A 117 2.53 9.08 13.29
N LEU A 118 3.72 8.76 12.81
CA LEU A 118 4.86 9.69 12.84
C LEU A 118 4.61 10.86 11.87
N PRO A 119 4.99 12.09 12.26
CA PRO A 119 4.77 13.26 11.40
C PRO A 119 5.36 13.11 9.99
N GLY A 120 6.53 12.47 9.87
CA GLY A 120 7.15 12.21 8.56
C GLY A 120 6.33 11.27 7.69
N VAL A 121 5.71 10.25 8.30
CA VAL A 121 4.83 9.33 7.58
C VAL A 121 3.57 10.04 7.13
N ARG A 122 2.94 10.80 8.05
CA ARG A 122 1.75 11.60 7.72
C ARG A 122 2.04 12.53 6.54
N PHE A 123 3.13 13.30 6.64
CA PHE A 123 3.54 14.21 5.57
C PHE A 123 3.69 13.49 4.23
N ALA A 124 4.39 12.35 4.22
CA ALA A 124 4.67 11.62 2.98
C ALA A 124 3.38 11.04 2.36
N VAL A 125 2.50 10.47 3.18
CA VAL A 125 1.25 9.88 2.71
C VAL A 125 0.31 10.98 2.19
N ASP A 126 0.14 12.05 2.95
CA ASP A 126 -0.73 13.16 2.58
C ASP A 126 -0.25 13.82 1.29
N ALA A 127 1.04 14.03 1.16
CA ALA A 127 1.65 14.59 -0.07
C ALA A 127 1.39 13.68 -1.27
N TYR A 128 1.48 12.40 -1.07
CA TYR A 128 1.21 11.41 -2.12
C TYR A 128 -0.27 11.42 -2.54
N VAL A 129 -1.14 11.43 -1.58
CA VAL A 129 -2.59 11.51 -1.87
C VAL A 129 -2.94 12.82 -2.57
N UNK A 130 -2.37 13.79 -2.15
CA UNK A 130 -2.58 15.08 -2.68
C UNK A 130 -2.05 15.15 -4.10
N UNK A 131 -1.03 14.33 -4.38
CA UNK A 131 -0.51 14.31 -5.67
C UNK A 131 -1.42 13.61 -6.62
N UNK A 132 -2.07 12.63 -6.18
CA UNK A 132 -2.97 11.89 -6.95
C UNK A 132 -4.29 12.63 -7.18
N UNK A 133 -4.64 13.37 -6.34
CA UNK A 133 -5.81 14.15 -6.43
C UNK A 133 -5.57 15.41 -7.25
N UNK A 134 -4.43 15.93 -7.15
CA UNK A 134 -4.05 17.11 -7.85
C UNK A 134 -3.39 16.84 -9.19
N UNK A 135 -2.85 15.83 -9.30
CA UNK A 135 -2.12 15.41 -10.48
C UNK A 135 -2.95 14.62 -11.45
N UNK A 136 -3.93 14.85 -11.40
CA UNK A 136 -4.93 14.17 -12.07
C UNK A 136 -4.83 13.99 -13.55
N UNK A 137 -4.28 14.57 -14.03
CA UNK A 137 -4.19 14.45 -15.43
C UNK A 137 -3.22 13.41 -15.92
N UNK A 138 -2.63 13.16 -15.20
CA UNK A 138 -1.63 12.27 -15.59
C UNK A 138 -2.02 10.83 -15.44
N UNK A 139 -2.95 10.76 -15.05
CA UNK A 139 -3.31 9.46 -14.84
C UNK A 139 -3.78 8.70 -16.04
N UNK A 140 -3.62 9.22 -16.84
CA UNK A 140 -3.90 8.44 -17.90
C UNK A 140 -2.72 7.62 -18.22
N UNK A 141 -2.45 7.08 -17.52
CA UNK A 141 -1.58 6.22 -17.79
C UNK A 141 -2.14 5.46 -18.79
N PRO A 142 -1.46 5.23 -19.80
CA PRO A 142 -1.96 4.33 -20.83
C PRO A 142 -2.11 2.90 -20.27
N PRO A 143 -3.09 2.17 -20.74
CA PRO A 143 -3.35 0.80 -20.20
C PRO A 143 -2.14 -0.14 -20.20
N ARG A 144 -1.16 0.15 -21.02
CA ARG A 144 0.08 -0.66 -21.11
C ARG A 144 0.98 -0.52 -19.88
N LEU A 145 0.83 0.59 -19.14
CA LEU A 145 1.63 0.82 -17.91
C LEU A 145 1.02 0.13 -16.69
N LEU A 146 -0.26 -0.24 -16.79
CA LEU A 146 -0.89 -1.11 -15.81
C LEU A 146 -0.62 -2.55 -16.25
N GLY A 147 0.63 -2.94 -16.25
CA GLY A 147 1.02 -4.30 -16.65
C GLY A 147 0.15 -5.35 -15.97
N ARG A 148 -0.01 -6.50 -16.62
CA ARG A 148 -0.77 -7.67 -16.12
C ARG A 148 -0.22 -8.22 -14.78
N GLY A 149 0.55 -7.43 -14.06
CA GLY A 149 0.84 -7.72 -12.68
C GLY A 149 -0.42 -7.54 -11.88
N ARG A 150 -1.19 -8.60 -11.68
CA ARG A 150 -2.04 -8.68 -10.51
C ARG A 150 -1.18 -8.22 -9.36
N VAL A 151 -1.57 -7.13 -8.75
CA VAL A 151 -1.01 -6.79 -7.45
C VAL A 151 -1.55 -7.87 -6.51
N GLN A 152 -0.80 -8.96 -6.42
CA GLN A 152 -1.15 -10.10 -5.57
C GLN A 152 -0.97 -9.76 -4.09
N PHE A 153 -1.31 -8.51 -3.72
CA PHE A 153 -1.15 -8.10 -2.32
C PHE A 153 -2.32 -8.52 -1.44
N ALA A 154 -3.48 -8.81 -2.03
CA ALA A 154 -4.67 -9.10 -1.23
C ALA A 154 -4.96 -10.59 -1.05
N ASP A 155 -4.74 -11.38 -2.09
CA ASP A 155 -5.21 -12.78 -2.08
C ASP A 155 -4.47 -13.70 -1.11
N ARG A 156 -3.29 -13.29 -0.66
CA ARG A 156 -2.48 -14.14 0.22
C ARG A 156 -2.62 -13.78 1.70
N ALA A 157 -2.90 -12.49 1.99
CA ALA A 157 -3.07 -12.04 3.37
C ALA A 157 -4.41 -12.48 3.98
N LEU A 158 -5.37 -12.90 3.15
CA LEU A 158 -6.73 -13.20 3.58
C LEU A 158 -7.06 -14.69 3.67
N ARG A 159 -6.09 -15.58 3.56
CA ARG A 159 -6.33 -16.98 3.94
C ARG A 159 -6.46 -17.05 5.45
N PRO A 160 -7.49 -17.76 5.96
CA PRO A 160 -7.62 -17.89 7.41
C PRO A 160 -6.33 -18.43 7.99
N ALA A 161 -5.76 -17.65 8.90
CA ALA A 161 -4.50 -17.97 9.51
C ALA A 161 -4.63 -19.19 10.42
N ASP A 162 -3.66 -20.06 10.36
CA ASP A 162 -3.43 -21.03 11.42
C ASP A 162 -3.27 -20.28 12.75
N PRO A 163 -3.60 -20.90 13.87
CA PRO A 163 -3.66 -20.21 15.17
C PRO A 163 -2.35 -19.50 15.53
N PRO A 164 -2.42 -18.38 16.24
CA PRO A 164 -1.26 -17.52 16.50
C PRO A 164 -0.20 -18.22 17.34
N GLY A 165 1.04 -18.17 16.89
CA GLY A 165 2.10 -18.80 17.68
C GLY A 165 3.53 -18.67 17.20
N ALA A 166 3.82 -18.17 16.01
CA ALA A 166 5.19 -18.14 15.54
C ALA A 166 5.55 -16.88 14.75
N PRO A 167 6.74 -16.32 14.97
CA PRO A 167 7.21 -15.15 14.22
C PRO A 167 7.20 -15.33 12.69
N ARG A 168 7.38 -16.57 12.23
CA ARG A 168 7.34 -16.91 10.80
C ARG A 168 5.97 -16.64 10.17
N GLN A 169 4.90 -16.71 10.96
CA GLN A 169 3.55 -16.48 10.46
C GLN A 169 3.28 -14.98 10.20
N LEU A 170 3.91 -14.10 10.96
CA LEU A 170 3.78 -12.67 10.75
C LEU A 170 4.45 -12.25 9.43
N ALA A 171 5.62 -12.79 9.13
CA ALA A 171 6.31 -12.53 7.86
C ALA A 171 5.48 -13.01 6.67
N ALA A 172 4.87 -14.20 6.78
CA ALA A 172 4.00 -14.75 5.75
C ALA A 172 2.72 -13.92 5.59
N ALA A 173 2.14 -13.42 6.68
CA ALA A 173 0.95 -12.58 6.65
C ALA A 173 1.24 -11.20 6.03
N LEU A 174 2.48 -10.74 6.13
CA LEU A 174 2.88 -9.44 5.62
C LEU A 174 3.37 -9.46 4.16
N HIS A 175 3.46 -10.65 3.55
CA HIS A 175 3.97 -10.84 2.18
C HIS A 175 5.30 -10.14 1.97
N LEU A 176 6.21 -10.42 2.85
CA LEU A 176 7.54 -9.86 2.79
C LEU A 176 8.52 -10.81 2.06
N ASP A 177 8.01 -11.66 1.15
CA ASP A 177 8.83 -12.53 0.29
C ASP A 177 9.34 -11.76 -0.94
#